data_665d46f18a5efd22780a296e897e1b15
#
_entry.id   665d46f18a5efd22780a296e897e1b15
#
_cell.length_a   1.000
_cell.length_b   1.000
_cell.length_c   1.000
_cell.angle_alpha   90.00
_cell.angle_beta   90.00
_cell.angle_gamma   90.00
#
_symmetry.space_group_name_H-M   'P 1'
#
loop_
_entity.id
_entity.type
_entity.pdbx_description
1 polymer ?
#
loop_
_entity_poly.entity_id
_entity_poly.type
_entity_poly.pdbx_seq_one_letter_code
_entity_poly.pdbx_strand_id
1 'polypeptide(L)'
;MLIALSLKGSTKPTHPYHTFRMSYYLLEYALIDDYLARRAAFRDTHLRLAREAHGRGDLILAGALAEPADRAVLVWRTDDRAVVERFANDDPYVQNGLVTSWAIRPWIVVIGEGPGRS
;
A
#
# COMPACT_ATOMS: atom_id res chain seq x y z
N MET A 1 26.41 -13.09 -2.58
CA MET A 1 26.34 -13.14 -3.27
C MET A 1 26.02 -13.04 -3.57
N LEU A 2 25.90 -13.07 -2.88
CA LEU A 2 25.72 -13.14 -3.32
C LEU A 2 25.26 -13.09 -3.64
N ILE A 3 25.18 -13.38 -3.11
CA ILE A 3 24.94 -13.50 -3.55
C ILE A 3 24.44 -13.26 -3.92
N ALA A 4 24.40 -13.43 -3.33
CA ALA A 4 24.11 -13.30 -3.80
C ALA A 4 23.72 -13.07 -4.13
N LEU A 5 23.78 -13.11 -3.54
CA LEU A 5 23.58 -13.01 -3.96
C LEU A 5 23.09 -12.70 -4.35
N SER A 6 23.10 -12.85 -3.99
CA SER A 6 22.77 -12.74 -4.42
C SER A 6 22.36 -12.34 -4.70
N LEU A 7 22.30 -12.32 -4.12
CA LEU A 7 22.00 -12.16 -4.41
C LEU A 7 21.46 -11.71 -4.81
N LYS A 8 21.46 -11.62 -4.76
CA LYS A 8 21.04 -11.55 -4.91
C LYS A 8 20.41 -11.52 -4.83
N GLY A 9 20.47 -11.54 -4.23
CA GLY A 9 20.01 -11.89 -3.89
C GLY A 9 19.81 -11.89 -3.40
N SER A 10 19.87 -11.99 -2.91
CA SER A 10 19.85 -12.28 -2.29
C SER A 10 20.02 -12.13 -1.75
N THR A 11 20.27 -11.99 -1.27
CA THR A 11 20.56 -12.09 -0.65
C THR A 11 20.59 -11.72 0.08
N LYS A 12 20.55 -11.40 0.47
CA LYS A 12 20.46 -11.25 1.39
C LYS A 12 20.66 -11.58 2.39
N PRO A 13 20.82 -11.47 2.78
CA PRO A 13 21.10 -11.82 3.84
C PRO A 13 21.18 -12.69 4.55
N THR A 14 20.99 -12.91 4.28
CA THR A 14 21.79 -13.54 5.22
C THR A 14 21.33 -13.46 6.62
N HIS A 15 20.75 -12.37 6.99
CA HIS A 15 20.22 -12.19 8.32
C HIS A 15 18.86 -12.86 8.36
N PRO A 16 18.66 -13.88 9.14
CA PRO A 16 17.41 -14.64 9.08
C PRO A 16 16.19 -13.82 9.34
N TYR A 17 16.28 -12.78 10.16
CA TYR A 17 15.12 -11.96 10.44
C TYR A 17 14.59 -11.27 9.21
N HIS A 18 15.47 -10.89 8.31
CA HIS A 18 15.05 -10.10 7.17
C HIS A 18 14.11 -10.86 6.27
N THR A 19 14.29 -12.16 6.17
CA THR A 19 13.46 -12.95 5.29
C THR A 19 12.02 -13.03 5.76
N PHE A 20 11.79 -12.76 7.04
CA PHE A 20 10.46 -12.89 7.62
C PHE A 20 9.83 -11.55 7.96
N ARG A 21 10.54 -10.47 7.73
CA ARG A 21 10.04 -9.16 8.12
C ARG A 21 9.39 -8.51 6.93
N MET A 22 8.16 -8.15 7.11
CA MET A 22 7.45 -7.35 6.14
C MET A 22 7.67 -5.89 6.47
N SER A 23 7.84 -5.07 5.44
CA SER A 23 7.91 -3.64 5.60
C SER A 23 6.51 -3.06 5.60
N TYR A 24 6.35 -1.92 6.24
CA TYR A 24 5.13 -1.16 6.16
C TYR A 24 5.32 -0.02 5.17
N TYR A 25 4.27 0.23 4.39
CA TYR A 25 4.22 1.35 3.46
C TYR A 25 2.91 2.06 3.64
N LEU A 26 2.96 3.37 3.45
CA LEU A 26 1.77 4.20 3.43
C LEU A 26 1.58 4.68 2.00
N LEU A 27 0.44 4.34 1.41
CA LEU A 27 0.04 4.89 0.12
C LEU A 27 -0.93 6.02 0.41
N GLU A 28 -0.58 7.22 -0.01
CA GLU A 28 -1.39 8.41 0.24
C GLU A 28 -1.94 8.92 -1.07
N TYR A 29 -3.25 9.15 -1.10
CA TYR A 29 -3.95 9.70 -2.26
C TYR A 29 -4.39 11.12 -1.95
N ALA A 30 -4.12 12.05 -2.85
CA ALA A 30 -4.76 13.36 -2.83
C ALA A 30 -6.02 13.26 -3.68
N LEU A 31 -7.15 13.66 -3.14
CA LEU A 31 -8.46 13.45 -3.77
C LEU A 31 -9.01 14.76 -4.33
N ILE A 32 -9.80 14.65 -5.41
CA ILE A 32 -10.48 15.81 -5.98
C ILE A 32 -11.57 16.29 -5.03
N ASP A 33 -12.00 17.54 -5.22
CA ASP A 33 -12.96 18.16 -4.31
C ASP A 33 -14.30 17.44 -4.28
N ASP A 34 -14.77 16.91 -5.40
CA ASP A 34 -16.04 16.20 -5.48
C ASP A 34 -15.89 14.68 -5.46
N TYR A 35 -14.86 14.20 -4.78
CA TYR A 35 -14.55 12.78 -4.68
C TYR A 35 -15.75 11.95 -4.22
N LEU A 36 -16.42 12.39 -3.16
CA LEU A 36 -17.54 11.61 -2.61
C LEU A 36 -18.69 11.46 -3.60
N ALA A 37 -18.92 12.50 -4.41
CA ALA A 37 -19.98 12.48 -5.41
C ALA A 37 -19.61 11.60 -6.61
N ARG A 38 -18.32 11.58 -6.98
CA ARG A 38 -17.90 10.91 -8.21
C ARG A 38 -17.47 9.46 -8.00
N ARG A 39 -17.15 9.08 -6.78
CA ARG A 39 -16.57 7.74 -6.55
C ARG A 39 -17.54 6.61 -6.84
N ALA A 40 -18.85 6.86 -6.79
CA ALA A 40 -19.86 5.80 -6.91
C ALA A 40 -19.68 5.00 -8.21
N ALA A 41 -19.31 5.66 -9.30
CA ALA A 41 -19.16 5.00 -10.61
C ALA A 41 -18.01 3.99 -10.61
N PHE A 42 -17.03 4.13 -9.73
CA PHE A 42 -15.82 3.31 -9.73
C PHE A 42 -15.64 2.52 -8.43
N ARG A 43 -16.58 2.69 -7.49
CA ARG A 43 -16.38 2.19 -6.14
C ARG A 43 -16.33 0.67 -6.06
N ASP A 44 -17.19 0.00 -6.80
CA ASP A 44 -17.25 -1.46 -6.73
C ASP A 44 -15.92 -2.09 -7.16
N THR A 45 -15.35 -1.61 -8.25
CA THR A 45 -14.07 -2.14 -8.73
C THR A 45 -12.94 -1.78 -7.77
N HIS A 46 -12.93 -0.53 -7.29
CA HIS A 46 -11.92 -0.11 -6.30
C HIS A 46 -11.96 -0.99 -5.06
N LEU A 47 -13.15 -1.20 -4.50
CA LEU A 47 -13.30 -2.00 -3.28
C LEU A 47 -12.94 -3.47 -3.52
N ARG A 48 -13.24 -3.99 -4.72
CA ARG A 48 -12.86 -5.36 -5.05
C ARG A 48 -11.34 -5.53 -5.02
N LEU A 49 -10.62 -4.61 -5.65
CA LEU A 49 -9.15 -4.64 -5.64
C LEU A 49 -8.61 -4.52 -4.22
N ALA A 50 -9.19 -3.63 -3.43
CA ALA A 50 -8.76 -3.44 -2.05
C ALA A 50 -9.03 -4.68 -1.19
N ARG A 51 -10.19 -5.30 -1.36
CA ARG A 51 -10.52 -6.51 -0.62
C ARG A 51 -9.62 -7.68 -1.00
N GLU A 52 -9.27 -7.79 -2.28
CA GLU A 52 -8.34 -8.81 -2.72
C GLU A 52 -6.97 -8.62 -2.09
N ALA A 53 -6.48 -7.38 -2.07
CA ALA A 53 -5.20 -7.08 -1.44
C ALA A 53 -5.24 -7.34 0.06
N HIS A 54 -6.35 -7.02 0.70
CA HIS A 54 -6.53 -7.29 2.13
C HIS A 54 -6.57 -8.80 2.39
N GLY A 55 -7.26 -9.54 1.53
CA GLY A 55 -7.35 -10.99 1.67
C GLY A 55 -6.02 -11.69 1.51
N ARG A 56 -5.10 -11.11 0.72
CA ARG A 56 -3.74 -11.65 0.61
C ARG A 56 -2.86 -11.28 1.79
N GLY A 57 -3.31 -10.38 2.66
CA GLY A 57 -2.51 -9.90 3.79
C GLY A 57 -1.63 -8.71 3.47
N ASP A 58 -1.68 -8.18 2.25
CA ASP A 58 -0.85 -7.05 1.83
C ASP A 58 -1.42 -5.72 2.31
N LEU A 59 -2.71 -5.53 2.20
CA LEU A 59 -3.38 -4.29 2.61
C LEU A 59 -3.97 -4.49 4.01
N ILE A 60 -3.51 -3.66 4.96
CA ILE A 60 -3.92 -3.80 6.35
C ILE A 60 -5.15 -2.98 6.64
N LEU A 61 -5.17 -1.74 6.15
CA LEU A 61 -6.19 -0.77 6.53
C LEU A 61 -6.26 0.28 5.45
N ALA A 62 -7.46 0.71 5.08
CA ALA A 62 -7.61 1.71 4.04
C ALA A 62 -8.88 2.50 4.24
N GLY A 63 -8.85 3.77 3.90
CA GLY A 63 -10.02 4.62 3.94
C GLY A 63 -9.69 6.05 3.60
N ALA A 64 -10.74 6.85 3.46
CA ALA A 64 -10.60 8.28 3.23
C ALA A 64 -10.72 9.02 4.56
N LEU A 65 -9.97 10.11 4.67
CA LEU A 65 -10.13 11.01 5.80
C LEU A 65 -11.47 11.72 5.65
N ALA A 66 -12.02 12.15 6.77
CA ALA A 66 -13.32 12.84 6.78
C ALA A 66 -13.12 14.28 7.24
N GLU A 67 -14.02 15.14 6.78
CA GLU A 67 -14.16 16.51 7.23
C GLU A 67 -12.91 17.35 7.00
N PRO A 68 -12.43 17.44 5.75
CA PRO A 68 -13.04 16.94 4.51
C PRO A 68 -12.47 15.61 4.05
N ALA A 69 -13.12 15.01 3.07
CA ALA A 69 -12.63 13.81 2.40
C ALA A 69 -11.68 14.22 1.27
N ASP A 70 -10.51 14.73 1.63
CA ASP A 70 -9.53 15.24 0.69
C ASP A 70 -8.32 14.34 0.51
N ARG A 71 -8.20 13.29 1.31
CA ARG A 71 -7.11 12.33 1.23
C ARG A 71 -7.61 10.95 1.56
N ALA A 72 -7.00 9.95 0.94
CA ALA A 72 -7.16 8.56 1.36
C ALA A 72 -5.80 8.04 1.80
N VAL A 73 -5.84 7.12 2.75
CA VAL A 73 -4.64 6.53 3.34
C VAL A 73 -4.82 5.02 3.28
N LEU A 74 -3.84 4.34 2.70
CA LEU A 74 -3.86 2.89 2.60
C LEU A 74 -2.57 2.36 3.22
N VAL A 75 -2.72 1.52 4.22
CA VAL A 75 -1.60 0.97 4.99
C VAL A 75 -1.30 -0.42 4.48
N TRP A 76 -0.07 -0.64 4.05
CA TRP A 76 0.40 -1.89 3.44
C TRP A 76 1.45 -2.55 4.31
N ARG A 77 1.45 -3.85 4.31
CA ARG A 77 2.49 -4.65 4.95
C ARG A 77 2.96 -5.68 3.93
N THR A 78 4.10 -5.41 3.33
CA THR A 78 4.68 -6.26 2.29
C THR A 78 6.17 -5.98 2.23
N ASP A 79 6.96 -6.93 1.79
CA ASP A 79 8.39 -6.69 1.57
C ASP A 79 8.68 -6.21 0.16
N ASP A 80 7.64 -6.03 -0.67
CA ASP A 80 7.80 -5.64 -2.07
C ASP A 80 6.99 -4.38 -2.35
N ARG A 81 7.68 -3.25 -2.46
CA ARG A 81 7.05 -1.97 -2.78
C ARG A 81 6.26 -2.02 -4.09
N ALA A 82 6.66 -2.88 -5.03
CA ALA A 82 5.98 -2.97 -6.31
C ALA A 82 4.53 -3.45 -6.16
N VAL A 83 4.21 -4.17 -5.10
CA VAL A 83 2.83 -4.57 -4.80
C VAL A 83 1.95 -3.34 -4.62
N VAL A 84 2.48 -2.34 -3.89
CA VAL A 84 1.74 -1.10 -3.63
C VAL A 84 1.62 -0.27 -4.90
N GLU A 85 2.71 -0.19 -5.67
CA GLU A 85 2.71 0.55 -6.94
C GLU A 85 1.69 -0.02 -7.91
N ARG A 86 1.64 -1.34 -8.03
CA ARG A 86 0.69 -1.98 -8.93
C ARG A 86 -0.76 -1.69 -8.52
N PHE A 87 -1.02 -1.73 -7.22
CA PHE A 87 -2.37 -1.40 -6.76
C PHE A 87 -2.76 0.01 -7.20
N ALA A 88 -1.88 0.99 -6.95
CA ALA A 88 -2.17 2.37 -7.31
C ALA A 88 -2.41 2.51 -8.82
N ASN A 89 -1.59 1.85 -9.63
CA ASN A 89 -1.73 1.93 -11.07
C ASN A 89 -2.99 1.24 -11.59
N ASP A 90 -3.48 0.23 -10.90
CA ASP A 90 -4.67 -0.51 -11.30
C ASP A 90 -5.95 0.07 -10.73
N ASP A 91 -5.85 0.97 -9.77
CA ASP A 91 -7.00 1.53 -9.08
C ASP A 91 -7.81 2.42 -10.02
N PRO A 92 -9.10 2.11 -10.25
CA PRO A 92 -9.91 2.96 -11.12
C PRO A 92 -10.06 4.40 -10.59
N TYR A 93 -9.92 4.63 -9.29
CA TYR A 93 -9.91 5.98 -8.76
C TYR A 93 -8.73 6.78 -9.30
N VAL A 94 -7.57 6.14 -9.42
CA VAL A 94 -6.39 6.78 -9.99
C VAL A 94 -6.55 6.95 -11.49
N GLN A 95 -7.01 5.90 -12.16
CA GLN A 95 -7.14 5.90 -13.63
C GLN A 95 -8.15 6.91 -14.13
N ASN A 96 -9.13 7.24 -13.31
CA ASN A 96 -10.24 8.13 -13.72
C ASN A 96 -10.19 9.51 -13.07
N GLY A 97 -9.05 9.87 -12.52
CA GLY A 97 -8.81 11.23 -12.07
C GLY A 97 -9.43 11.64 -10.74
N LEU A 98 -9.96 10.69 -9.97
CA LEU A 98 -10.42 11.00 -8.63
C LEU A 98 -9.24 11.23 -7.69
N VAL A 99 -8.11 10.63 -8.00
CA VAL A 99 -6.85 10.83 -7.28
C VAL A 99 -5.97 11.71 -8.14
N THR A 100 -5.64 12.89 -7.65
CA THR A 100 -4.85 13.86 -8.42
C THR A 100 -3.35 13.56 -8.33
N SER A 101 -2.92 12.98 -7.23
CA SER A 101 -1.55 12.54 -7.05
C SER A 101 -1.50 11.50 -5.98
N TRP A 102 -0.45 10.67 -6.01
CA TRP A 102 -0.27 9.69 -4.95
C TRP A 102 1.21 9.50 -4.68
N ALA A 103 1.51 9.05 -3.46
CA ALA A 103 2.87 8.81 -3.03
C ALA A 103 2.90 7.57 -2.14
N ILE A 104 3.99 6.84 -2.23
CA ILE A 104 4.25 5.69 -1.37
C ILE A 104 5.41 6.06 -0.45
N ARG A 105 5.21 5.90 0.85
CA ARG A 105 6.23 6.18 1.85
C ARG A 105 6.50 4.95 2.69
N PRO A 106 7.75 4.56 2.87
CA PRO A 106 8.08 3.56 3.88
C PRO A 106 7.68 4.10 5.25
N TRP A 107 7.16 3.22 6.09
CA TRP A 107 6.70 3.61 7.42
C TRP A 107 7.40 2.75 8.47
N ILE A 108 8.17 3.39 9.33
CA ILE A 108 8.85 2.71 10.42
C ILE A 108 7.88 2.68 11.59
N VAL A 109 7.24 1.53 11.77
CA VAL A 109 6.25 1.33 12.83
C VAL A 109 6.99 0.98 14.11
N VAL A 110 6.73 1.72 15.16
CA VAL A 110 7.40 1.51 16.45
C VAL A 110 6.46 0.96 17.52
N ILE A 111 5.16 1.15 17.35
CA ILE A 111 4.16 0.63 18.28
C ILE A 111 3.02 0.05 17.48
N GLY A 112 2.58 -1.12 17.87
CA GLY A 112 1.49 -1.81 17.22
C GLY A 112 1.96 -3.09 16.58
N GLU A 113 1.13 -3.66 15.72
CA GLU A 113 1.42 -4.93 15.07
C GLU A 113 2.27 -4.68 13.84
N GLY A 114 3.55 -4.59 14.03
CA GLY A 114 4.45 -4.33 12.95
C GLY A 114 5.39 -5.50 12.68
N PRO A 115 6.12 -5.43 11.56
CA PRO A 115 7.02 -6.51 11.16
C PRO A 115 8.17 -6.70 12.13
N GLY A 116 8.52 -5.69 12.91
CA GLY A 116 9.60 -5.83 13.89
C GLY A 116 9.14 -6.25 15.25
N ARG A 117 7.90 -6.57 15.36
CA ARG A 117 7.28 -6.86 16.59
C ARG A 117 7.59 -8.26 17.09
N SER A 118 7.80 -8.88 17.57
CA SER A 118 8.01 -10.26 18.00
C SER A 118 9.31 -10.42 18.77
#